data_7b57ad9a6c2b7dcf055e761282dd8993
#
_entry.id   7b57ad9a6c2b7dcf055e761282dd8993
#
_cell.length_a   1.000
_cell.length_b   1.000
_cell.length_c   1.000
_cell.angle_alpha   90.00
_cell.angle_beta   90.00
_cell.angle_gamma   90.00
#
_symmetry.space_group_name_H-M   'P 1'
#
loop_
_entity.id
_entity.type
_entity.pdbx_description
1 polymer ?
#
loop_
_entity_poly.entity_id
_entity_poly.type
_entity_poly.pdbx_seq_one_letter_code
_entity_poly.pdbx_strand_id
1 'polypeptide(L)'
;TVFVGGILSYNDLGGLTGIRESFPAFPWLSLFGKGIEDSLFSLFSMVIGVISTQTYVQALFSAKDSATAAAGCVTAALIVIPVGLPSVMIGMYMHAMHPEINAIDALPFYLCIYLPEWLGGIGIAALLLSSLGSISGLALGIGTMISRDIFNDLFGLRDVKRLLWISRFSVLAVTFGTVIFVFHYLDSLV
;
A
#
# COMPACT_ATOMS: atom_id res chain seq x y z
N THR A 1 -3.12 -12.21 -10.83
CA THR A 1 -2.85 -11.28 -11.93
C THR A 1 -1.40 -10.79 -11.88
N VAL A 2 -0.95 -10.15 -10.78
CA VAL A 2 0.42 -9.59 -10.66
C VAL A 2 1.53 -10.63 -10.91
N PHE A 3 1.40 -11.85 -10.42
CA PHE A 3 2.36 -12.92 -10.69
C PHE A 3 2.47 -13.26 -12.18
N VAL A 4 1.33 -13.39 -12.85
CA VAL A 4 1.31 -13.67 -14.29
C VAL A 4 1.92 -12.50 -15.05
N GLY A 5 1.53 -11.27 -14.71
CA GLY A 5 2.09 -10.06 -15.31
C GLY A 5 3.60 -9.96 -15.10
N GLY A 6 4.09 -10.21 -13.88
CA GLY A 6 5.52 -10.19 -13.58
C GLY A 6 6.33 -11.23 -14.36
N ILE A 7 5.80 -12.44 -14.54
CA ILE A 7 6.45 -13.48 -15.35
C ILE A 7 6.49 -13.08 -16.83
N LEU A 8 5.38 -12.54 -17.35
CA LEU A 8 5.34 -12.05 -18.74
C LEU A 8 6.34 -10.91 -18.94
N SER A 9 6.31 -9.89 -18.08
CA SER A 9 7.25 -8.76 -18.11
C SER A 9 8.71 -9.22 -18.04
N TYR A 10 9.02 -10.20 -17.19
CA TYR A 10 10.36 -10.78 -17.08
C TYR A 10 10.80 -11.44 -18.38
N ASN A 11 9.92 -12.21 -19.04
CA ASN A 11 10.21 -12.86 -20.31
C ASN A 11 10.37 -11.86 -21.44
N ASP A 12 9.50 -10.85 -21.50
CA ASP A 12 9.51 -9.82 -22.54
C ASP A 12 10.74 -8.89 -22.42
N LEU A 13 11.26 -8.70 -21.21
CA LEU A 13 12.53 -8.02 -20.99
C LEU A 13 13.77 -8.87 -21.38
N GLY A 14 13.59 -10.12 -21.80
CA GLY A 14 14.69 -11.03 -22.15
C GLY A 14 15.34 -11.69 -20.94
N GLY A 15 14.60 -11.84 -19.84
CA GLY A 15 15.08 -12.45 -18.60
C GLY A 15 16.20 -11.66 -17.91
N LEU A 16 17.04 -12.34 -17.15
CA LEU A 16 18.15 -11.69 -16.41
C LEU A 16 19.17 -10.99 -17.31
N THR A 17 19.41 -11.51 -18.51
CA THR A 17 20.34 -10.93 -19.47
C THR A 17 19.80 -9.61 -20.04
N GLY A 18 18.56 -9.62 -20.52
CA GLY A 18 17.95 -8.41 -21.06
C GLY A 18 17.73 -7.32 -19.99
N ILE A 19 17.40 -7.70 -18.75
CA ILE A 19 17.33 -6.75 -17.63
C ILE A 19 18.69 -6.09 -17.38
N ARG A 20 19.77 -6.84 -17.38
CA ARG A 20 21.14 -6.29 -17.18
C ARG A 20 21.61 -5.41 -18.32
N GLU A 21 21.14 -5.67 -19.54
CA GLU A 21 21.44 -4.86 -20.72
C GLU A 21 20.63 -3.56 -20.73
N SER A 22 19.35 -3.64 -20.37
CA SER A 22 18.44 -2.49 -20.37
C SER A 22 18.60 -1.58 -19.15
N PHE A 23 19.01 -2.14 -18.01
CA PHE A 23 19.12 -1.42 -16.74
C PHE A 23 20.52 -1.54 -16.17
N PRO A 24 21.26 -0.44 -15.97
CA PRO A 24 22.56 -0.48 -15.32
C PRO A 24 22.44 -1.02 -13.91
N ALA A 25 23.48 -1.75 -13.45
CA ALA A 25 23.49 -2.35 -12.13
C ALA A 25 23.24 -1.33 -11.00
N PHE A 26 23.73 -0.10 -11.18
CA PHE A 26 23.43 1.04 -10.33
C PHE A 26 22.71 2.11 -11.17
N PRO A 27 21.60 2.70 -10.71
CA PRO A 27 20.92 2.49 -9.41
C PRO A 27 19.92 1.30 -9.36
N TRP A 28 19.54 0.71 -10.49
CA TRP A 28 18.36 -0.14 -10.65
C TRP A 28 18.42 -1.49 -9.92
N LEU A 29 19.55 -2.16 -9.95
CA LEU A 29 19.73 -3.49 -9.35
C LEU A 29 20.48 -3.41 -8.00
N SER A 30 20.53 -2.24 -7.39
CA SER A 30 21.19 -2.00 -6.11
C SER A 30 20.17 -1.76 -5.01
N LEU A 31 20.38 -2.38 -3.84
CA LEU A 31 19.59 -2.08 -2.63
C LEU A 31 19.78 -0.62 -2.16
N PHE A 32 20.89 0.00 -2.54
CA PHE A 32 21.24 1.38 -2.20
C PHE A 32 21.25 2.29 -3.43
N GLY A 33 20.36 2.04 -4.39
CA GLY A 33 20.30 2.78 -5.64
C GLY A 33 20.05 4.29 -5.47
N LYS A 34 19.42 4.71 -4.38
CA LYS A 34 19.22 6.12 -4.01
C LYS A 34 20.35 6.71 -3.17
N GLY A 35 21.42 5.96 -2.92
CA GLY A 35 22.43 6.29 -1.92
C GLY A 35 22.18 5.58 -0.59
N ILE A 36 23.25 5.39 0.19
CA ILE A 36 23.16 4.67 1.46
C ILE A 36 22.31 5.44 2.48
N GLU A 37 22.52 6.75 2.59
CA GLU A 37 21.79 7.61 3.53
C GLU A 37 20.30 7.63 3.25
N ASP A 38 19.89 7.89 2.03
CA ASP A 38 18.48 7.94 1.63
C ASP A 38 17.80 6.58 1.73
N SER A 39 18.50 5.51 1.42
CA SER A 39 17.96 4.15 1.54
C SER A 39 17.76 3.75 3.00
N LEU A 40 18.72 4.06 3.88
CA LEU A 40 18.59 3.82 5.32
C LEU A 40 17.49 4.70 5.93
N PHE A 41 17.44 6.00 5.58
CA PHE A 41 16.41 6.91 6.03
C PHE A 41 15.01 6.42 5.63
N SER A 42 14.84 5.99 4.39
CA SER A 42 13.59 5.42 3.88
C SER A 42 13.20 4.14 4.63
N LEU A 43 14.16 3.26 4.89
CA LEU A 43 13.93 2.02 5.65
C LEU A 43 13.46 2.33 7.08
N PHE A 44 14.19 3.19 7.81
CA PHE A 44 13.82 3.57 9.17
C PHE A 44 12.48 4.29 9.23
N SER A 45 12.23 5.22 8.31
CA SER A 45 10.97 5.93 8.19
C SER A 45 9.81 4.97 7.96
N MET A 46 9.98 3.98 7.07
CA MET A 46 8.99 2.95 6.81
C MET A 46 8.72 2.08 8.05
N VAL A 47 9.75 1.63 8.75
CA VAL A 47 9.60 0.81 9.97
C VAL A 47 8.85 1.59 11.05
N ILE A 48 9.25 2.84 11.32
CA ILE A 48 8.58 3.71 12.30
C ILE A 48 7.14 3.98 11.87
N GLY A 49 6.91 4.27 10.59
CA GLY A 49 5.58 4.51 10.05
C GLY A 49 4.64 3.32 10.24
N VAL A 50 5.11 2.11 9.95
CA VAL A 50 4.32 0.87 10.15
C VAL A 50 4.00 0.64 11.62
N ILE A 51 4.98 0.79 12.52
CA ILE A 51 4.77 0.62 13.97
C ILE A 51 3.78 1.65 14.52
N SER A 52 3.80 2.87 13.98
CA SER A 52 2.91 3.97 14.41
C SER A 52 1.52 3.89 13.79
N THR A 53 1.30 3.05 12.80
CA THR A 53 0.01 2.98 12.10
C THR A 53 -1.02 2.19 12.91
N GLN A 54 -2.07 2.86 13.33
CA GLN A 54 -3.13 2.33 14.21
C GLN A 54 -3.77 1.02 13.69
N THR A 55 -3.97 0.89 12.39
CA THR A 55 -4.55 -0.32 11.79
C THR A 55 -3.71 -1.57 12.02
N TYR A 56 -2.38 -1.45 11.92
CA TYR A 56 -1.48 -2.58 12.20
C TYR A 56 -1.43 -2.91 13.69
N VAL A 57 -1.41 -1.88 14.54
CA VAL A 57 -1.44 -2.06 16.00
C VAL A 57 -2.73 -2.73 16.43
N GLN A 58 -3.89 -2.32 15.91
CA GLN A 58 -5.18 -2.96 16.19
C GLN A 58 -5.22 -4.42 15.73
N ALA A 59 -4.65 -4.72 14.55
CA ALA A 59 -4.56 -6.09 14.05
C ALA A 59 -3.73 -6.98 15.00
N LEU A 60 -2.58 -6.48 15.48
CA LEU A 60 -1.74 -7.19 16.44
C LEU A 60 -2.46 -7.44 17.77
N PHE A 61 -3.14 -6.43 18.32
CA PHE A 61 -3.87 -6.57 19.57
C PHE A 61 -5.17 -7.39 19.46
N SER A 62 -5.67 -7.63 18.25
CA SER A 62 -6.82 -8.52 18.03
C SER A 62 -6.45 -10.01 18.03
N ALA A 63 -5.18 -10.33 17.99
CA ALA A 63 -4.72 -11.71 18.05
C ALA A 63 -5.00 -12.35 19.43
N LYS A 64 -5.26 -13.66 19.43
CA LYS A 64 -5.58 -14.43 20.64
C LYS A 64 -4.45 -14.39 21.67
N ASP A 65 -3.23 -14.46 21.22
CA ASP A 65 -2.02 -14.44 22.04
C ASP A 65 -0.82 -13.89 21.24
N SER A 66 0.27 -13.60 21.93
CA SER A 66 1.48 -13.05 21.33
C SER A 66 2.14 -13.97 20.30
N ALA A 67 2.02 -15.30 20.49
CA ALA A 67 2.57 -16.28 19.56
C ALA A 67 1.80 -16.24 18.22
N THR A 68 0.47 -16.15 18.28
CA THR A 68 -0.40 -16.00 17.09
C THR A 68 -0.12 -14.68 16.38
N ALA A 69 0.07 -13.58 17.11
CA ALA A 69 0.45 -12.29 16.53
C ALA A 69 1.80 -12.38 15.80
N ALA A 70 2.82 -12.94 16.43
CA ALA A 70 4.14 -13.13 15.85
C ALA A 70 4.09 -14.04 14.61
N ALA A 71 3.39 -15.17 14.67
CA ALA A 71 3.19 -16.05 13.53
C ALA A 71 2.51 -15.34 12.36
N GLY A 72 1.49 -14.51 12.64
CA GLY A 72 0.82 -13.68 11.65
C GLY A 72 1.77 -12.70 10.96
N CYS A 73 2.61 -12.00 11.71
CA CYS A 73 3.62 -11.09 11.17
C CYS A 73 4.63 -11.81 10.27
N VAL A 74 5.15 -12.95 10.70
CA VAL A 74 6.10 -13.75 9.91
C VAL A 74 5.45 -14.24 8.61
N THR A 75 4.22 -14.76 8.71
CA THR A 75 3.47 -15.22 7.54
C THR A 75 3.21 -14.08 6.55
N ALA A 76 2.80 -12.91 7.05
CA ALA A 76 2.62 -11.73 6.21
C ALA A 76 3.91 -11.31 5.51
N ALA A 77 5.04 -11.29 6.22
CA ALA A 77 6.35 -10.98 5.64
C ALA A 77 6.74 -11.96 4.53
N LEU A 78 6.50 -13.26 4.75
CA LEU A 78 6.77 -14.31 3.74
C LEU A 78 5.88 -14.19 2.50
N ILE A 79 4.67 -13.65 2.62
CA ILE A 79 3.75 -13.43 1.48
C ILE A 79 4.13 -12.16 0.72
N VAL A 80 4.53 -11.09 1.40
CA VAL A 80 4.84 -9.80 0.78
C VAL A 80 6.03 -9.89 -0.17
N ILE A 81 7.08 -10.62 0.20
CA ILE A 81 8.30 -10.76 -0.63
C ILE A 81 7.99 -11.35 -2.02
N PRO A 82 7.33 -12.51 -2.14
CA PRO A 82 6.99 -13.07 -3.45
C PRO A 82 6.06 -12.17 -4.29
N VAL A 83 5.18 -11.40 -3.67
CA VAL A 83 4.28 -10.48 -4.38
C VAL A 83 5.03 -9.22 -4.85
N GLY A 84 6.00 -8.76 -4.09
CA GLY A 84 6.80 -7.59 -4.41
C GLY A 84 7.64 -7.75 -5.68
N LEU A 85 8.28 -8.90 -5.85
CA LEU A 85 9.14 -9.16 -7.02
C LEU A 85 8.43 -9.02 -8.37
N PRO A 86 7.28 -9.66 -8.60
CA PRO A 86 6.52 -9.48 -9.84
C PRO A 86 6.08 -8.04 -10.08
N SER A 87 5.74 -7.31 -9.02
CA SER A 87 5.36 -5.89 -9.14
C SER A 87 6.53 -5.02 -9.60
N VAL A 88 7.74 -5.28 -9.09
CA VAL A 88 8.96 -4.60 -9.55
C VAL A 88 9.25 -4.92 -11.02
N MET A 89 9.08 -6.18 -11.45
CA MET A 89 9.26 -6.56 -12.85
C MET A 89 8.31 -5.82 -13.80
N ILE A 90 7.03 -5.70 -13.41
CA ILE A 90 6.05 -4.91 -14.16
C ILE A 90 6.49 -3.44 -14.22
N GLY A 91 6.92 -2.87 -13.10
CA GLY A 91 7.38 -1.48 -13.05
C GLY A 91 8.60 -1.22 -13.95
N MET A 92 9.59 -2.12 -13.94
CA MET A 92 10.76 -2.04 -14.81
C MET A 92 10.37 -2.15 -16.30
N TYR A 93 9.50 -3.10 -16.64
CA TYR A 93 8.99 -3.26 -17.99
C TYR A 93 8.28 -1.99 -18.48
N MET A 94 7.39 -1.45 -17.68
CA MET A 94 6.67 -0.21 -17.99
C MET A 94 7.61 0.97 -18.18
N HIS A 95 8.63 1.11 -17.34
CA HIS A 95 9.62 2.16 -17.47
C HIS A 95 10.45 2.05 -18.76
N ALA A 96 10.76 0.81 -19.19
CA ALA A 96 11.51 0.58 -20.42
C ALA A 96 10.67 0.84 -21.68
N MET A 97 9.39 0.43 -21.67
CA MET A 97 8.52 0.48 -22.86
C MET A 97 7.72 1.79 -22.95
N HIS A 98 7.37 2.38 -21.81
CA HIS A 98 6.50 3.55 -21.69
C HIS A 98 7.05 4.55 -20.67
N PRO A 99 8.20 5.17 -20.94
CA PRO A 99 8.82 6.13 -20.01
C PRO A 99 7.97 7.40 -19.81
N GLU A 100 6.99 7.65 -20.69
CA GLU A 100 6.06 8.77 -20.63
C GLU A 100 4.93 8.58 -19.61
N ILE A 101 4.69 7.34 -19.14
CA ILE A 101 3.60 7.05 -18.21
C ILE A 101 4.07 7.31 -16.78
N ASN A 102 3.23 8.01 -16.01
CA ASN A 102 3.50 8.22 -14.60
C ASN A 102 3.56 6.89 -13.83
N ALA A 103 4.45 6.82 -12.84
CA ALA A 103 4.64 5.60 -12.03
C ALA A 103 3.35 5.11 -11.35
N ILE A 104 2.43 6.02 -11.01
CA ILE A 104 1.13 5.69 -10.39
C ILE A 104 0.22 4.93 -11.37
N ASP A 105 0.26 5.30 -12.66
CA ASP A 105 -0.59 4.74 -13.70
C ASP A 105 0.01 3.48 -14.33
N ALA A 106 1.29 3.19 -14.09
CA ALA A 106 2.02 2.09 -14.72
C ALA A 106 1.37 0.72 -14.49
N LEU A 107 0.98 0.39 -13.25
CA LEU A 107 0.36 -0.90 -12.94
C LEU A 107 -1.08 -1.01 -13.51
N PRO A 108 -1.99 -0.04 -13.33
CA PRO A 108 -3.29 -0.06 -13.97
C PRO A 108 -3.21 -0.17 -15.49
N PHE A 109 -2.33 0.61 -16.12
CA PHE A 109 -2.11 0.59 -17.57
C PHE A 109 -1.63 -0.79 -18.05
N TYR A 110 -0.64 -1.37 -17.36
CA TYR A 110 -0.14 -2.70 -17.66
C TYR A 110 -1.24 -3.76 -17.61
N LEU A 111 -2.06 -3.74 -16.56
CA LEU A 111 -3.15 -4.68 -16.38
C LEU A 111 -4.21 -4.59 -17.49
N CYS A 112 -4.48 -3.39 -17.98
CA CYS A 112 -5.47 -3.17 -19.02
C CYS A 112 -4.98 -3.53 -20.44
N ILE A 113 -3.70 -3.34 -20.73
CA ILE A 113 -3.20 -3.42 -22.11
C ILE A 113 -2.44 -4.71 -22.38
N TYR A 114 -1.63 -5.17 -21.42
CA TYR A 114 -0.73 -6.31 -21.63
C TYR A 114 -1.29 -7.65 -21.16
N LEU A 115 -2.35 -7.63 -20.36
CA LEU A 115 -3.00 -8.87 -19.94
C LEU A 115 -4.27 -9.16 -20.72
N PRO A 116 -4.66 -10.44 -20.86
CA PRO A 116 -5.97 -10.81 -21.39
C PRO A 116 -7.10 -10.08 -20.64
N GLU A 117 -8.15 -9.66 -21.34
CA GLU A 117 -9.24 -8.82 -20.81
C GLU A 117 -9.81 -9.32 -19.48
N TRP A 118 -10.06 -10.61 -19.36
CA TRP A 118 -10.57 -11.22 -18.13
C TRP A 118 -9.59 -11.14 -16.95
N LEU A 119 -8.30 -11.30 -17.22
CA LEU A 119 -7.25 -11.25 -16.21
C LEU A 119 -6.96 -9.80 -15.80
N GLY A 120 -6.94 -8.89 -16.78
CA GLY A 120 -6.85 -7.44 -16.54
C GLY A 120 -8.02 -6.93 -15.70
N GLY A 121 -9.24 -7.33 -16.04
CA GLY A 121 -10.44 -6.97 -15.29
C GLY A 121 -10.40 -7.45 -13.82
N ILE A 122 -9.97 -8.69 -13.57
CA ILE A 122 -9.75 -9.19 -12.20
C ILE A 122 -8.66 -8.37 -11.49
N GLY A 123 -7.59 -8.01 -12.20
CA GLY A 123 -6.50 -7.21 -11.64
C GLY A 123 -6.97 -5.80 -11.21
N ILE A 124 -7.70 -5.11 -12.05
CA ILE A 124 -8.26 -3.79 -11.73
C ILE A 124 -9.27 -3.88 -10.58
N ALA A 125 -10.15 -4.89 -10.59
CA ALA A 125 -11.08 -5.11 -9.48
C ALA A 125 -10.34 -5.35 -8.15
N ALA A 126 -9.25 -6.13 -8.17
CA ALA A 126 -8.42 -6.37 -6.99
C ALA A 126 -7.73 -5.10 -6.48
N LEU A 127 -7.23 -4.24 -7.38
CA LEU A 127 -6.66 -2.93 -7.02
C LEU A 127 -7.70 -2.04 -6.33
N LEU A 128 -8.90 -1.94 -6.92
CA LEU A 128 -9.98 -1.15 -6.34
C LEU A 128 -10.40 -1.68 -4.96
N LEU A 129 -10.58 -3.00 -4.82
CA LEU A 129 -10.93 -3.62 -3.54
C LEU A 129 -9.85 -3.41 -2.48
N SER A 130 -8.57 -3.52 -2.86
CA SER A 130 -7.44 -3.28 -1.95
C SER A 130 -7.42 -1.82 -1.47
N SER A 131 -7.62 -0.87 -2.39
CA SER A 131 -7.67 0.55 -2.07
C SER A 131 -8.84 0.88 -1.13
N LEU A 132 -10.04 0.35 -1.42
CA LEU A 132 -11.21 0.51 -0.55
C LEU A 132 -11.00 -0.09 0.82
N GLY A 133 -10.37 -1.27 0.90
CA GLY A 133 -10.02 -1.92 2.17
C GLY A 133 -9.08 -1.06 3.02
N SER A 134 -8.03 -0.52 2.40
CA SER A 134 -7.06 0.36 3.07
C SER A 134 -7.70 1.66 3.57
N ILE A 135 -8.50 2.33 2.73
CA ILE A 135 -9.21 3.56 3.11
C ILE A 135 -10.17 3.29 4.28
N SER A 136 -10.94 2.20 4.20
CA SER A 136 -11.88 1.83 5.25
C SER A 136 -11.18 1.53 6.58
N GLY A 137 -10.04 0.83 6.54
CA GLY A 137 -9.23 0.53 7.72
C GLY A 137 -8.67 1.80 8.37
N LEU A 138 -8.12 2.72 7.58
CA LEU A 138 -7.60 4.00 8.07
C LEU A 138 -8.72 4.88 8.66
N ALA A 139 -9.85 4.99 7.97
CA ALA A 139 -10.99 5.77 8.46
C ALA A 139 -11.54 5.22 9.78
N LEU A 140 -11.64 3.88 9.90
CA LEU A 140 -12.04 3.23 11.14
C LEU A 140 -11.02 3.47 12.26
N GLY A 141 -9.72 3.38 11.94
CA GLY A 141 -8.64 3.68 12.90
C GLY A 141 -8.77 5.08 13.46
N ILE A 142 -8.92 6.10 12.61
CA ILE A 142 -9.10 7.49 13.05
C ILE A 142 -10.38 7.65 13.88
N GLY A 143 -11.50 7.06 13.46
CA GLY A 143 -12.76 7.10 14.19
C GLY A 143 -12.65 6.51 15.61
N THR A 144 -11.91 5.40 15.76
CA THR A 144 -11.68 4.78 17.07
C THR A 144 -10.74 5.60 17.93
N MET A 145 -9.68 6.21 17.39
CA MET A 145 -8.78 7.11 18.12
C MET A 145 -9.53 8.32 18.65
N ILE A 146 -10.31 8.99 17.82
CA ILE A 146 -11.11 10.15 18.25
C ILE A 146 -12.08 9.74 19.36
N SER A 147 -12.79 8.64 19.18
CA SER A 147 -13.80 8.18 20.14
C SER A 147 -13.18 7.74 21.48
N ARG A 148 -12.10 6.95 21.45
CA ARG A 148 -11.49 6.39 22.67
C ARG A 148 -10.51 7.35 23.29
N ASP A 149 -9.54 7.86 22.55
CA ASP A 149 -8.43 8.62 23.14
C ASP A 149 -8.88 10.04 23.54
N ILE A 150 -9.74 10.67 22.71
CA ILE A 150 -10.20 12.02 22.99
C ILE A 150 -11.46 11.99 23.90
N PHE A 151 -12.54 11.34 23.45
CA PHE A 151 -13.80 11.44 24.18
C PHE A 151 -13.88 10.54 25.41
N ASN A 152 -13.35 9.32 25.36
CA ASN A 152 -13.37 8.45 26.54
C ASN A 152 -12.26 8.81 27.52
N ASP A 153 -11.00 8.88 27.07
CA ASP A 153 -9.85 9.01 27.98
C ASP A 153 -9.62 10.45 28.41
N LEU A 154 -9.70 11.44 27.49
CA LEU A 154 -9.48 12.84 27.83
C LEU A 154 -10.72 13.50 28.45
N PHE A 155 -11.91 13.29 27.87
CA PHE A 155 -13.18 13.91 28.37
C PHE A 155 -13.95 13.02 29.33
N GLY A 156 -13.52 11.80 29.61
CA GLY A 156 -14.15 10.88 30.57
C GLY A 156 -15.52 10.35 30.16
N LEU A 157 -15.87 10.39 28.86
CA LEU A 157 -17.15 9.91 28.36
C LEU A 157 -17.18 8.37 28.34
N ARG A 158 -17.92 7.76 29.27
CA ARG A 158 -17.97 6.28 29.42
C ARG A 158 -19.20 5.63 28.76
N ASP A 159 -20.10 6.41 28.18
CA ASP A 159 -21.29 5.88 27.51
C ASP A 159 -20.93 5.24 26.17
N VAL A 160 -20.98 3.92 26.11
CA VAL A 160 -20.63 3.14 24.92
C VAL A 160 -21.46 3.54 23.69
N LYS A 161 -22.75 3.84 23.86
CA LYS A 161 -23.61 4.25 22.74
C LYS A 161 -23.18 5.59 22.16
N ARG A 162 -22.83 6.56 23.01
CA ARG A 162 -22.33 7.87 22.57
C ARG A 162 -20.98 7.73 21.90
N LEU A 163 -20.07 6.94 22.44
CA LEU A 163 -18.77 6.67 21.84
C LEU A 163 -18.89 6.04 20.45
N LEU A 164 -19.82 5.10 20.26
CA LEU A 164 -20.08 4.51 18.93
C LEU A 164 -20.61 5.55 17.94
N TRP A 165 -21.50 6.43 18.35
CA TRP A 165 -21.99 7.51 17.49
C TRP A 165 -20.87 8.50 17.13
N ILE A 166 -20.05 8.89 18.09
CA ILE A 166 -18.88 9.76 17.88
C ILE A 166 -17.93 9.11 16.86
N SER A 167 -17.60 7.82 17.02
CA SER A 167 -16.77 7.11 16.07
C SER A 167 -17.35 7.13 14.66
N ARG A 168 -18.64 6.86 14.47
CA ARG A 168 -19.32 6.91 13.16
C ARG A 168 -19.29 8.29 12.53
N PHE A 169 -19.60 9.33 13.30
CA PHE A 169 -19.55 10.71 12.82
C PHE A 169 -18.11 11.13 12.47
N SER A 170 -17.13 10.70 13.25
CA SER A 170 -15.72 10.98 12.96
C SER A 170 -15.27 10.32 11.65
N VAL A 171 -15.66 9.06 11.40
CA VAL A 171 -15.39 8.38 10.12
C VAL A 171 -16.01 9.15 8.94
N LEU A 172 -17.27 9.55 9.06
CA LEU A 172 -17.93 10.34 8.02
C LEU A 172 -17.23 11.69 7.80
N ALA A 173 -16.94 12.41 8.88
CA ALA A 173 -16.28 13.71 8.80
C ALA A 173 -14.90 13.63 8.15
N VAL A 174 -14.09 12.61 8.51
CA VAL A 174 -12.78 12.39 7.90
C VAL A 174 -12.92 12.03 6.42
N THR A 175 -13.85 11.15 6.07
CA THR A 175 -14.07 10.74 4.68
C THR A 175 -14.49 11.94 3.81
N PHE A 176 -15.47 12.72 4.25
CA PHE A 176 -15.89 13.93 3.53
C PHE A 176 -14.79 14.98 3.48
N GLY A 177 -14.07 15.20 4.59
CA GLY A 177 -12.94 16.12 4.64
C GLY A 177 -11.83 15.74 3.66
N THR A 178 -11.52 14.45 3.54
CA THR A 178 -10.55 13.94 2.57
C THR A 178 -11.00 14.17 1.13
N VAL A 179 -12.28 13.93 0.83
CA VAL A 179 -12.83 14.19 -0.51
C VAL A 179 -12.71 15.68 -0.87
N ILE A 180 -13.10 16.56 0.03
CA ILE A 180 -12.98 18.02 -0.17
C ILE A 180 -11.52 18.43 -0.36
N PHE A 181 -10.62 17.88 0.47
CA PHE A 181 -9.19 18.16 0.36
C PHE A 181 -8.63 17.72 -1.00
N VAL A 182 -8.94 16.52 -1.46
CA VAL A 182 -8.49 15.99 -2.75
C VAL A 182 -8.99 16.87 -3.89
N PHE A 183 -10.26 17.28 -3.90
CA PHE A 183 -10.80 18.15 -4.94
C PHE A 183 -10.16 19.55 -4.96
N HIS A 184 -9.71 20.07 -3.83
CA HIS A 184 -9.06 21.39 -3.77
C HIS A 184 -7.58 21.35 -4.09
N TYR A 185 -6.90 20.24 -3.85
CA TYR A 185 -5.44 20.12 -3.93
C TYR A 185 -4.97 19.05 -4.93
N LEU A 186 -5.88 18.52 -5.75
CA LEU A 186 -5.54 17.47 -6.72
C LEU A 186 -4.40 17.91 -7.65
N ASP A 187 -4.46 19.16 -8.13
CA ASP A 187 -3.44 19.73 -9.05
C ASP A 187 -2.06 19.91 -8.39
N SER A 188 -1.99 19.89 -7.05
CA SER A 188 -0.73 20.04 -6.32
C SER A 188 -0.16 18.70 -5.83
N LEU A 189 -0.89 17.59 -6.00
CA LEU A 189 -0.51 16.25 -5.57
C LEU A 189 -0.06 15.34 -6.73
N VAL A 190 -0.26 15.79 -7.96
CA VAL A 190 0.18 15.17 -9.21
C VAL A 190 1.37 15.95 -9.79
#